data_80778e9b37d03816623f5ac92845287e
#
_entry.id   80778e9b37d03816623f5ac92845287e
#
_cell.length_a   1.000
_cell.length_b   1.000
_cell.length_c   1.000
_cell.angle_alpha   90.00
_cell.angle_beta   90.00
_cell.angle_gamma   90.00
#
_symmetry.space_group_name_H-M   'P 1'
#
loop_
_entity.id
_entity.type
_entity.pdbx_description
1 polymer ?
#
loop_
_entity_poly.entity_id
_entity_poly.type
_entity_poly.pdbx_seq_one_letter_code
_entity_poly.pdbx_strand_id
1 'polypeptide(L)'
;SGFENLVALFGYSLQVYADFSGYTDMAIGVAMLMGFYLPKNFNSPYKAPNPGNFWKRWHISLSKWLQDYLYIPMGGNRGATFGTYCCIVTITAIGVILSGSLWIAAVVSVIALIITFVIWLKPEKRLKIHTNINSMNTMLLGGIWHGASWNFMIWGGLNGIGMVVFKFWKNRNVYLRTGILLLLLIAFLALAIFYPAPAFNIGVVWIGVIFI
;
A
#
# COMPACT_ATOMS: atom_id res chain seq x y z
N SER A 1 -15.60 -23.94 -2.59
CA SER A 1 -15.27 -23.69 -4.00
C SER A 1 -14.55 -22.36 -4.16
N GLY A 2 -13.90 -22.13 -5.31
CA GLY A 2 -13.23 -20.85 -5.60
C GLY A 2 -14.17 -19.67 -5.62
N PHE A 3 -15.39 -19.86 -6.05
CA PHE A 3 -16.42 -18.82 -6.05
C PHE A 3 -16.83 -18.43 -4.62
N GLU A 4 -16.98 -19.38 -3.73
CA GLU A 4 -17.28 -19.11 -2.31
C GLU A 4 -16.18 -18.28 -1.65
N ASN A 5 -14.90 -18.59 -1.92
CA ASN A 5 -13.77 -17.82 -1.41
C ASN A 5 -13.79 -16.38 -1.93
N LEU A 6 -14.17 -16.19 -3.21
CA LEU A 6 -14.29 -14.85 -3.79
C LEU A 6 -15.42 -14.06 -3.11
N VAL A 7 -16.61 -14.68 -2.94
CA VAL A 7 -17.73 -14.05 -2.24
C VAL A 7 -17.38 -13.74 -0.79
N ALA A 8 -16.70 -14.67 -0.10
CA ALA A 8 -16.25 -14.48 1.26
C ALA A 8 -15.26 -13.30 1.39
N LEU A 9 -14.33 -13.15 0.43
CA LEU A 9 -13.39 -12.04 0.41
C LEU A 9 -14.09 -10.67 0.31
N PHE A 10 -15.04 -10.53 -0.63
CA PHE A 10 -15.85 -9.32 -0.75
C PHE A 10 -16.72 -9.08 0.48
N GLY A 11 -17.36 -10.14 1.00
CA GLY A 11 -18.17 -10.06 2.21
C GLY A 11 -17.35 -9.60 3.40
N TYR A 12 -16.15 -10.16 3.59
CA TYR A 12 -15.24 -9.76 4.66
C TYR A 12 -14.77 -8.29 4.52
N SER A 13 -14.44 -7.87 3.31
CA SER A 13 -14.06 -6.47 3.07
C SER A 13 -15.17 -5.47 3.43
N LEU A 14 -16.42 -5.80 3.07
CA LEU A 14 -17.59 -5.00 3.44
C LEU A 14 -17.85 -5.04 4.95
N GLN A 15 -17.68 -6.20 5.59
CA GLN A 15 -17.81 -6.35 7.04
C GLN A 15 -16.80 -5.47 7.76
N VAL A 16 -15.52 -5.54 7.43
CA VAL A 16 -14.47 -4.70 8.03
C VAL A 16 -14.80 -3.21 7.89
N TYR A 17 -15.29 -2.81 6.71
CA TYR A 17 -15.70 -1.43 6.50
C TYR A 17 -16.92 -1.04 7.36
N ALA A 18 -17.95 -1.87 7.42
CA ALA A 18 -19.15 -1.58 8.20
C ALA A 18 -18.85 -1.52 9.70
N ASP A 19 -18.11 -2.51 10.23
CA ASP A 19 -17.74 -2.58 11.64
C ASP A 19 -16.89 -1.38 12.04
N PHE A 20 -15.86 -1.05 11.24
CA PHE A 20 -14.95 0.04 11.60
C PHE A 20 -15.57 1.42 11.38
N SER A 21 -16.36 1.63 10.32
CA SER A 21 -17.06 2.90 10.13
C SER A 21 -18.14 3.11 11.21
N GLY A 22 -18.91 2.08 11.52
CA GLY A 22 -19.91 2.14 12.59
C GLY A 22 -19.30 2.41 13.98
N TYR A 23 -18.18 1.73 14.29
CA TYR A 23 -17.42 2.00 15.50
C TYR A 23 -16.96 3.47 15.60
N THR A 24 -16.40 4.00 14.52
CA THR A 24 -15.92 5.40 14.52
C THR A 24 -17.06 6.41 14.58
N ASP A 25 -18.21 6.14 13.99
CA ASP A 25 -19.39 7.00 14.08
C ASP A 25 -19.96 7.03 15.51
N MET A 26 -19.99 5.86 16.18
CA MET A 26 -20.35 5.79 17.61
C MET A 26 -19.34 6.57 18.49
N ALA A 27 -18.04 6.43 18.23
CA ALA A 27 -17.01 7.15 18.96
C ALA A 27 -17.14 8.68 18.78
N ILE A 28 -17.45 9.15 17.56
CA ILE A 28 -17.73 10.57 17.29
C ILE A 28 -18.96 11.03 18.08
N GLY A 29 -20.05 10.24 18.07
CA GLY A 29 -21.26 10.57 18.81
C GLY A 29 -21.02 10.70 20.33
N VAL A 30 -20.31 9.75 20.93
CA VAL A 30 -19.95 9.78 22.35
C VAL A 30 -19.05 10.99 22.67
N ALA A 31 -18.05 11.26 21.82
CA ALA A 31 -17.18 12.42 22.00
C ALA A 31 -17.97 13.74 21.97
N MET A 32 -18.93 13.86 21.04
CA MET A 32 -19.82 15.04 20.97
C MET A 32 -20.65 15.23 22.25
N LEU A 33 -21.16 14.16 22.86
CA LEU A 33 -21.85 14.23 24.14
C LEU A 33 -20.95 14.73 25.29
N MET A 34 -19.64 14.46 25.18
CA MET A 34 -18.62 14.92 26.14
C MET A 34 -18.05 16.30 25.79
N GLY A 35 -18.54 16.96 24.73
CA GLY A 35 -18.05 18.28 24.31
C GLY A 35 -16.81 18.25 23.44
N PHE A 36 -16.37 17.07 22.93
CA PHE A 36 -15.23 16.94 22.04
C PHE A 36 -15.67 16.78 20.59
N TYR A 37 -14.93 17.38 19.69
CA TYR A 37 -15.15 17.24 18.23
C TYR A 37 -14.10 16.35 17.61
N LEU A 38 -14.51 15.20 17.08
CA LEU A 38 -13.64 14.29 16.33
C LEU A 38 -13.91 14.37 14.83
N PRO A 39 -12.89 14.29 13.97
CA PRO A 39 -13.06 14.31 12.52
C PRO A 39 -13.65 13.00 12.01
N LYS A 40 -14.34 13.05 10.85
CA LYS A 40 -14.80 11.85 10.15
C LYS A 40 -13.61 10.99 9.72
N ASN A 41 -13.76 9.67 9.87
CA ASN A 41 -12.71 8.70 9.57
C ASN A 41 -12.91 7.96 8.24
N PHE A 42 -14.14 7.94 7.72
CA PHE A 42 -14.49 7.32 6.45
C PHE A 42 -15.31 8.26 5.55
N ASN A 43 -15.05 8.20 4.23
CA ASN A 43 -15.78 8.96 3.22
C ASN A 43 -15.97 8.14 1.95
N SER A 44 -16.86 7.13 1.97
CA SER A 44 -17.15 6.24 0.83
C SER A 44 -15.88 5.73 0.14
N PRO A 45 -15.02 4.97 0.83
CA PRO A 45 -13.69 4.60 0.32
C PRO A 45 -13.74 3.77 -0.97
N TYR A 46 -14.73 2.89 -1.12
CA TYR A 46 -14.88 2.06 -2.32
C TYR A 46 -15.33 2.84 -3.58
N LYS A 47 -15.71 4.12 -3.44
CA LYS A 47 -15.92 5.02 -4.58
C LYS A 47 -14.63 5.71 -5.05
N ALA A 48 -13.48 5.35 -4.50
CA ALA A 48 -12.21 5.94 -4.87
C ALA A 48 -11.77 5.45 -6.27
N PRO A 49 -11.41 6.37 -7.20
CA PRO A 49 -10.98 6.00 -8.55
C PRO A 49 -9.52 5.51 -8.62
N ASN A 50 -8.80 5.54 -7.52
CA ASN A 50 -7.38 5.15 -7.47
C ASN A 50 -6.90 4.95 -6.02
N PRO A 51 -5.76 4.23 -5.83
CA PRO A 51 -5.23 3.94 -4.49
C PRO A 51 -4.96 5.17 -3.63
N GLY A 52 -4.45 6.26 -4.22
CA GLY A 52 -4.20 7.50 -3.47
C GLY A 52 -5.48 8.17 -2.96
N ASN A 53 -6.59 8.08 -3.72
CA ASN A 53 -7.89 8.55 -3.27
C ASN A 53 -8.54 7.59 -2.27
N PHE A 54 -8.26 6.29 -2.36
CA PHE A 54 -8.72 5.32 -1.37
C PHE A 54 -8.19 5.70 0.02
N TRP A 55 -6.90 5.89 0.19
CA TRP A 55 -6.28 6.27 1.47
C TRP A 55 -6.69 7.64 2.00
N LYS A 56 -7.22 8.53 1.15
CA LYS A 56 -7.84 9.79 1.58
C LYS A 56 -9.27 9.65 2.09
N ARG A 57 -9.86 8.46 1.94
CA ARG A 57 -11.25 8.15 2.28
C ARG A 57 -11.39 7.04 3.30
N TRP A 58 -10.36 6.20 3.44
CA TRP A 58 -10.25 5.10 4.40
C TRP A 58 -9.35 5.51 5.55
N HIS A 59 -9.85 5.33 6.78
CA HIS A 59 -9.10 5.62 8.01
C HIS A 59 -8.36 6.96 7.95
N ILE A 60 -9.11 8.03 7.71
CA ILE A 60 -8.58 9.36 7.36
C ILE A 60 -7.66 9.90 8.46
N SER A 61 -8.01 9.67 9.73
CA SER A 61 -7.20 10.10 10.87
C SER A 61 -5.81 9.46 10.87
N LEU A 62 -5.74 8.13 10.66
CA LEU A 62 -4.47 7.41 10.56
C LEU A 62 -3.69 7.85 9.32
N SER A 63 -4.35 7.93 8.16
CA SER A 63 -3.71 8.36 6.91
C SER A 63 -3.10 9.75 7.04
N LYS A 64 -3.79 10.67 7.70
CA LYS A 64 -3.29 12.00 7.98
C LYS A 64 -2.15 11.98 9.00
N TRP A 65 -2.27 11.20 10.05
CA TRP A 65 -1.19 11.03 11.03
C TRP A 65 0.09 10.48 10.38
N LEU A 66 -0.03 9.42 9.57
CA LEU A 66 1.12 8.88 8.81
C LEU A 66 1.70 9.92 7.84
N GLN A 67 0.86 10.74 7.24
CA GLN A 67 1.31 11.83 6.37
C GLN A 67 2.09 12.88 7.17
N ASP A 68 1.53 13.37 8.27
CA ASP A 68 2.07 14.52 9.01
C ASP A 68 3.31 14.15 9.83
N TYR A 69 3.30 12.97 10.47
CA TYR A 69 4.37 12.55 11.39
C TYR A 69 5.39 11.59 10.80
N LEU A 70 5.12 11.00 9.63
CA LEU A 70 6.03 10.06 9.00
C LEU A 70 6.45 10.51 7.60
N TYR A 71 5.49 10.69 6.68
CA TYR A 71 5.79 11.01 5.29
C TYR A 71 6.46 12.39 5.11
N ILE A 72 5.92 13.43 5.74
CA ILE A 72 6.45 14.80 5.65
C ILE A 72 7.83 14.89 6.31
N PRO A 73 8.07 14.38 7.53
CA PRO A 73 9.41 14.40 8.14
C PRO A 73 10.48 13.62 7.38
N MET A 74 10.10 12.54 6.67
CA MET A 74 11.00 11.87 5.72
C MET A 74 11.35 12.70 4.49
N GLY A 75 10.80 13.91 4.34
CA GLY A 75 10.98 14.79 3.19
C GLY A 75 9.82 14.75 2.19
N GLY A 76 8.90 13.83 2.30
CA GLY A 76 7.69 13.75 1.50
C GLY A 76 7.97 13.80 -0.01
N ASN A 77 7.42 14.82 -0.68
CA ASN A 77 7.66 15.08 -2.11
C ASN A 77 8.93 15.92 -2.38
N ARG A 78 9.66 16.35 -1.36
CA ARG A 78 10.80 17.26 -1.48
C ARG A 78 12.17 16.55 -1.50
N GLY A 79 12.19 15.23 -1.34
CA GLY A 79 13.42 14.43 -1.37
C GLY A 79 13.53 13.47 -0.19
N ALA A 80 14.76 13.06 0.14
CA ALA A 80 15.06 12.24 1.31
C ALA A 80 15.70 13.10 2.40
N THR A 81 15.33 12.83 3.64
CA THR A 81 15.94 13.39 4.85
C THR A 81 16.63 12.29 5.65
N PHE A 82 17.27 12.64 6.75
CA PHE A 82 17.78 11.66 7.71
C PHE A 82 16.68 10.68 8.15
N GLY A 83 15.44 11.17 8.34
CA GLY A 83 14.28 10.33 8.67
C GLY A 83 13.97 9.23 7.65
N THR A 84 14.20 9.47 6.35
CA THR A 84 14.06 8.42 5.31
C THR A 84 14.95 7.22 5.61
N TYR A 85 16.22 7.49 5.91
CA TYR A 85 17.21 6.44 6.16
C TYR A 85 16.96 5.73 7.49
N CYS A 86 16.58 6.48 8.53
CA CYS A 86 16.15 5.88 9.81
C CYS A 86 14.99 4.90 9.60
N CYS A 87 13.97 5.28 8.82
CA CYS A 87 12.85 4.39 8.51
C CYS A 87 13.29 3.13 7.74
N ILE A 88 14.18 3.26 6.75
CA ILE A 88 14.72 2.10 6.02
C ILE A 88 15.44 1.15 6.98
N VAL A 89 16.29 1.67 7.84
CA VAL A 89 17.03 0.85 8.84
C VAL A 89 16.05 0.16 9.79
N THR A 90 15.07 0.89 10.31
CA THR A 90 14.06 0.32 11.22
C THR A 90 13.24 -0.79 10.55
N ILE A 91 12.73 -0.56 9.33
CA ILE A 91 11.97 -1.57 8.58
C ILE A 91 12.84 -2.79 8.30
N THR A 92 14.11 -2.57 7.92
CA THR A 92 15.07 -3.66 7.68
C THR A 92 15.34 -4.46 8.94
N ALA A 93 15.55 -3.79 10.08
CA ALA A 93 15.76 -4.45 11.36
C ALA A 93 14.54 -5.30 11.77
N ILE A 94 13.33 -4.76 11.62
CA ILE A 94 12.09 -5.52 11.88
C ILE A 94 12.00 -6.73 10.95
N GLY A 95 12.31 -6.58 9.66
CA GLY A 95 12.32 -7.70 8.71
C GLY A 95 13.35 -8.79 9.08
N VAL A 96 14.54 -8.41 9.52
CA VAL A 96 15.56 -9.34 10.02
C VAL A 96 15.07 -10.10 11.26
N ILE A 97 14.47 -9.39 12.21
CA ILE A 97 13.90 -10.00 13.43
C ILE A 97 12.80 -10.99 13.07
N LEU A 98 11.87 -10.60 12.21
CA LEU A 98 10.76 -11.47 11.80
C LEU A 98 11.19 -12.69 10.98
N SER A 99 12.29 -12.59 10.23
CA SER A 99 12.82 -13.69 9.41
C SER A 99 13.80 -14.60 10.17
N GLY A 100 14.36 -14.10 11.27
CA GLY A 100 15.48 -14.76 11.95
C GLY A 100 16.76 -14.87 11.10
N SER A 101 16.88 -14.07 10.02
CA SER A 101 17.98 -14.17 9.06
C SER A 101 18.42 -12.83 8.50
N LEU A 102 19.73 -12.70 8.24
CA LEU A 102 20.33 -11.49 7.69
C LEU A 102 20.12 -11.30 6.17
N TRP A 103 19.53 -12.27 5.46
CA TRP A 103 19.35 -12.17 4.01
C TRP A 103 18.53 -10.93 3.59
N ILE A 104 17.59 -10.50 4.43
CA ILE A 104 16.79 -9.28 4.17
C ILE A 104 17.69 -8.04 4.16
N ALA A 105 18.59 -7.93 5.14
CA ALA A 105 19.56 -6.83 5.17
C ALA A 105 20.45 -6.84 3.92
N ALA A 106 20.88 -8.01 3.46
CA ALA A 106 21.66 -8.15 2.24
C ALA A 106 20.85 -7.68 1.00
N VAL A 107 19.59 -8.12 0.85
CA VAL A 107 18.71 -7.71 -0.26
C VAL A 107 18.47 -6.20 -0.23
N VAL A 108 18.14 -5.62 0.92
CA VAL A 108 17.92 -4.16 1.04
C VAL A 108 19.20 -3.39 0.70
N SER A 109 20.37 -3.88 1.12
CA SER A 109 21.66 -3.25 0.78
C SER A 109 21.93 -3.26 -0.72
N VAL A 110 21.67 -4.39 -1.39
CA VAL A 110 21.80 -4.49 -2.87
C VAL A 110 20.84 -3.53 -3.57
N ILE A 111 19.58 -3.46 -3.13
CA ILE A 111 18.61 -2.51 -3.68
C ILE A 111 19.07 -1.07 -3.46
N ALA A 112 19.60 -0.73 -2.28
CA ALA A 112 20.11 0.61 -1.98
C ALA A 112 21.30 0.98 -2.89
N LEU A 113 22.22 0.05 -3.15
CA LEU A 113 23.33 0.25 -4.09
C LEU A 113 22.82 0.49 -5.52
N ILE A 114 21.87 -0.32 -5.99
CA ILE A 114 21.26 -0.14 -7.32
C ILE A 114 20.57 1.24 -7.42
N ILE A 115 19.80 1.63 -6.42
CA ILE A 115 19.13 2.94 -6.39
C ILE A 115 20.16 4.07 -6.42
N THR A 116 21.22 3.97 -5.63
CA THR A 116 22.30 4.98 -5.58
C THR A 116 22.99 5.09 -6.93
N PHE A 117 23.29 3.95 -7.59
CA PHE A 117 23.86 3.91 -8.93
C PHE A 117 22.93 4.53 -9.98
N VAL A 118 21.62 4.22 -9.92
CA VAL A 118 20.63 4.84 -10.82
C VAL A 118 20.54 6.35 -10.62
N ILE A 119 20.59 6.84 -9.37
CA ILE A 119 20.59 8.27 -9.08
C ILE A 119 21.86 8.93 -9.59
N TRP A 120 23.02 8.27 -9.47
CA TRP A 120 24.29 8.75 -10.00
C TRP A 120 24.26 8.88 -11.52
N LEU A 121 23.71 7.89 -12.24
CA LEU A 121 23.56 7.94 -13.69
C LEU A 121 22.51 8.93 -14.18
N LYS A 122 21.45 9.16 -13.39
CA LYS A 122 20.28 9.97 -13.76
C LYS A 122 19.86 10.89 -12.60
N PRO A 123 20.64 11.96 -12.31
CA PRO A 123 20.39 12.85 -11.17
C PRO A 123 19.00 13.51 -11.22
N GLU A 124 18.48 13.75 -12.43
CA GLU A 124 17.14 14.34 -12.63
C GLU A 124 16.00 13.47 -12.07
N LYS A 125 16.22 12.17 -11.88
CA LYS A 125 15.24 11.24 -11.28
C LYS A 125 15.30 11.17 -9.76
N ARG A 126 16.31 11.77 -9.13
CA ARG A 126 16.56 11.68 -7.68
C ARG A 126 15.32 12.01 -6.86
N LEU A 127 14.69 13.15 -7.14
CA LEU A 127 13.51 13.60 -6.39
C LEU A 127 12.36 12.60 -6.48
N LYS A 128 12.08 12.10 -7.68
CA LYS A 128 11.01 11.12 -7.91
C LYS A 128 11.28 9.78 -7.21
N ILE A 129 12.53 9.34 -7.21
CA ILE A 129 12.96 8.11 -6.53
C ILE A 129 12.77 8.26 -5.02
N HIS A 130 13.26 9.33 -4.42
CA HIS A 130 13.12 9.58 -2.98
C HIS A 130 11.65 9.71 -2.56
N THR A 131 10.82 10.39 -3.34
CA THR A 131 9.37 10.49 -3.09
C THR A 131 8.70 9.10 -3.07
N ASN A 132 9.13 8.20 -3.96
CA ASN A 132 8.58 6.84 -4.00
C ASN A 132 9.08 5.99 -2.82
N ILE A 133 10.35 6.16 -2.40
CA ILE A 133 10.90 5.51 -1.19
C ILE A 133 10.13 5.99 0.04
N ASN A 134 9.91 7.29 0.21
CA ASN A 134 9.14 7.83 1.33
C ASN A 134 7.71 7.28 1.35
N SER A 135 7.05 7.17 0.19
CA SER A 135 5.73 6.55 0.09
C SER A 135 5.75 5.06 0.47
N MET A 136 6.77 4.32 0.03
CA MET A 136 6.93 2.90 0.36
C MET A 136 7.18 2.71 1.86
N ASN A 137 8.10 3.47 2.45
CA ASN A 137 8.38 3.43 3.88
C ASN A 137 7.12 3.71 4.71
N THR A 138 6.33 4.72 4.30
CA THR A 138 5.07 5.06 4.98
C THR A 138 4.08 3.90 4.94
N MET A 139 3.92 3.24 3.79
CA MET A 139 3.01 2.09 3.67
C MET A 139 3.51 0.86 4.41
N LEU A 140 4.82 0.58 4.39
CA LEU A 140 5.40 -0.54 5.14
C LEU A 140 5.24 -0.34 6.65
N LEU A 141 5.54 0.85 7.16
CA LEU A 141 5.35 1.16 8.59
C LEU A 141 3.87 1.18 8.98
N GLY A 142 2.99 1.69 8.10
CA GLY A 142 1.55 1.59 8.28
C GLY A 142 1.06 0.13 8.33
N GLY A 143 1.64 -0.75 7.51
CA GLY A 143 1.38 -2.20 7.58
C GLY A 143 1.82 -2.80 8.92
N ILE A 144 3.07 -2.57 9.33
CA ILE A 144 3.63 -3.07 10.60
C ILE A 144 2.84 -2.54 11.82
N TRP A 145 2.28 -1.34 11.72
CA TRP A 145 1.40 -0.78 12.75
C TRP A 145 0.16 -1.66 13.02
N HIS A 146 -0.36 -2.37 12.00
CA HIS A 146 -1.48 -3.31 12.16
C HIS A 146 -1.09 -4.59 12.91
N GLY A 147 0.19 -4.94 12.94
CA GLY A 147 0.68 -6.11 13.67
C GLY A 147 2.10 -6.51 13.25
N ALA A 148 2.85 -7.09 14.20
CA ALA A 148 4.23 -7.55 14.01
C ALA A 148 4.24 -8.91 13.29
N SER A 149 3.77 -8.97 12.04
CA SER A 149 3.82 -10.18 11.22
C SER A 149 4.14 -9.88 9.77
N TRP A 150 4.65 -10.90 9.06
CA TRP A 150 4.92 -10.82 7.62
C TRP A 150 3.70 -10.47 6.79
N ASN A 151 2.51 -10.93 7.17
CA ASN A 151 1.27 -10.64 6.43
C ASN A 151 1.01 -9.14 6.36
N PHE A 152 1.16 -8.42 7.46
CA PHE A 152 0.96 -6.97 7.50
C PHE A 152 2.08 -6.22 6.78
N MET A 153 3.31 -6.70 6.85
CA MET A 153 4.43 -6.11 6.13
C MET A 153 4.25 -6.27 4.61
N ILE A 154 3.83 -7.45 4.14
CA ILE A 154 3.52 -7.73 2.74
C ILE A 154 2.34 -6.87 2.29
N TRP A 155 1.26 -6.80 3.09
CA TRP A 155 0.10 -5.97 2.80
C TRP A 155 0.48 -4.49 2.62
N GLY A 156 1.25 -3.92 3.54
CA GLY A 156 1.75 -2.54 3.44
C GLY A 156 2.64 -2.35 2.20
N GLY A 157 3.52 -3.30 1.92
CA GLY A 157 4.38 -3.31 0.73
C GLY A 157 3.59 -3.32 -0.58
N LEU A 158 2.58 -4.17 -0.70
CA LEU A 158 1.71 -4.25 -1.88
C LEU A 158 0.92 -2.96 -2.11
N ASN A 159 0.41 -2.33 -1.05
CA ASN A 159 -0.23 -1.02 -1.13
C ASN A 159 0.76 0.07 -1.59
N GLY A 160 1.99 0.06 -1.05
CA GLY A 160 3.05 0.96 -1.47
C GLY A 160 3.42 0.79 -2.95
N ILE A 161 3.58 -0.46 -3.42
CA ILE A 161 3.82 -0.79 -4.83
C ILE A 161 2.65 -0.30 -5.69
N GLY A 162 1.40 -0.55 -5.29
CA GLY A 162 0.21 -0.08 -6.00
C GLY A 162 0.19 1.42 -6.20
N MET A 163 0.57 2.20 -5.17
CA MET A 163 0.69 3.66 -5.26
C MET A 163 1.79 4.09 -6.23
N VAL A 164 2.95 3.44 -6.22
CA VAL A 164 4.07 3.75 -7.12
C VAL A 164 3.70 3.39 -8.57
N VAL A 165 3.16 2.20 -8.79
CA VAL A 165 2.70 1.73 -10.11
C VAL A 165 1.65 2.69 -10.66
N PHE A 166 0.67 3.09 -9.86
CA PHE A 166 -0.36 4.03 -10.30
C PHE A 166 0.23 5.39 -10.74
N LYS A 167 1.25 5.92 -10.04
CA LYS A 167 1.93 7.16 -10.43
C LYS A 167 2.57 7.05 -11.83
N PHE A 168 3.12 5.88 -12.19
CA PHE A 168 3.65 5.63 -13.52
C PHE A 168 2.54 5.45 -14.55
N TRP A 169 1.49 4.70 -14.16
CA TRP A 169 0.40 4.31 -15.04
C TRP A 169 -0.44 5.48 -15.51
N LYS A 170 -0.82 6.39 -14.62
CA LYS A 170 -1.71 7.50 -14.94
C LYS A 170 -1.18 8.44 -16.04
N ASN A 171 0.13 8.52 -16.19
CA ASN A 171 0.80 9.41 -17.13
C ASN A 171 1.14 8.74 -18.48
N ARG A 172 0.70 7.48 -18.68
CA ARG A 172 0.94 6.75 -19.94
C ARG A 172 -0.18 7.01 -20.94
N ASN A 173 0.17 6.90 -22.25
CA ASN A 173 -0.78 6.98 -23.33
C ASN A 173 -1.90 5.96 -23.13
N VAL A 174 -3.16 6.36 -23.41
CA VAL A 174 -4.33 5.52 -23.23
C VAL A 174 -4.23 4.22 -24.06
N TYR A 175 -3.73 4.27 -25.27
CA TYR A 175 -3.56 3.08 -26.14
C TYR A 175 -2.57 2.08 -25.54
N LEU A 176 -1.43 2.55 -25.01
CA LEU A 176 -0.47 1.70 -24.31
C LEU A 176 -1.09 1.06 -23.08
N ARG A 177 -1.85 1.81 -22.30
CA ARG A 177 -2.55 1.30 -21.11
C ARG A 177 -3.56 0.23 -21.49
N THR A 178 -4.39 0.48 -22.49
CA THR A 178 -5.37 -0.48 -22.98
C THR A 178 -4.70 -1.73 -23.53
N GLY A 179 -3.64 -1.58 -24.32
CA GLY A 179 -2.88 -2.71 -24.86
C GLY A 179 -2.27 -3.60 -23.76
N ILE A 180 -1.66 -2.99 -22.73
CA ILE A 180 -1.12 -3.76 -21.59
C ILE A 180 -2.24 -4.48 -20.84
N LEU A 181 -3.37 -3.82 -20.58
CA LEU A 181 -4.51 -4.44 -19.89
C LEU A 181 -5.10 -5.61 -20.69
N LEU A 182 -5.21 -5.47 -22.01
CA LEU A 182 -5.67 -6.55 -22.89
C LEU A 182 -4.69 -7.72 -22.89
N LEU A 183 -3.38 -7.47 -22.96
CA LEU A 183 -2.37 -8.54 -22.86
C LEU A 183 -2.43 -9.26 -21.51
N LEU A 184 -2.56 -8.52 -20.41
CA LEU A 184 -2.71 -9.12 -19.08
C LEU A 184 -4.00 -9.93 -18.96
N LEU A 185 -5.10 -9.44 -19.53
CA LEU A 185 -6.37 -10.17 -19.58
C LEU A 185 -6.24 -11.47 -20.40
N ILE A 186 -5.65 -11.41 -21.57
CA ILE A 186 -5.42 -12.60 -22.41
C ILE A 186 -4.53 -13.61 -21.70
N ALA A 187 -3.42 -13.14 -21.09
CA ALA A 187 -2.53 -14.00 -20.31
C ALA A 187 -3.25 -14.64 -19.11
N PHE A 188 -4.08 -13.88 -18.40
CA PHE A 188 -4.87 -14.39 -17.29
C PHE A 188 -5.93 -15.42 -17.74
N LEU A 189 -6.61 -15.16 -18.85
CA LEU A 189 -7.58 -16.11 -19.42
C LEU A 189 -6.89 -17.40 -19.88
N ALA A 190 -5.73 -17.29 -20.53
CA ALA A 190 -4.93 -18.46 -20.88
C ALA A 190 -4.51 -19.26 -19.63
N LEU A 191 -4.03 -18.58 -18.61
CA LEU A 191 -3.70 -19.20 -17.33
C LEU A 191 -4.93 -19.88 -16.69
N ALA A 192 -6.10 -19.24 -16.73
CA ALA A 192 -7.33 -19.80 -16.20
C ALA A 192 -7.80 -21.06 -16.94
N ILE A 193 -7.56 -21.13 -18.25
CA ILE A 193 -7.89 -22.32 -19.06
C ILE A 193 -6.94 -23.48 -18.77
N PHE A 194 -5.63 -23.22 -18.74
CA PHE A 194 -4.62 -24.27 -18.61
C PHE A 194 -4.28 -24.62 -17.16
N TYR A 195 -4.42 -23.64 -16.25
CA TYR A 195 -4.03 -23.74 -14.84
C TYR A 195 -5.07 -23.03 -13.95
N PRO A 196 -6.29 -23.58 -13.80
CA PRO A 196 -7.39 -22.86 -13.11
C PRO A 196 -7.11 -22.55 -11.63
N ALA A 197 -6.45 -23.45 -10.90
CA ALA A 197 -6.17 -23.22 -9.48
C ALA A 197 -5.17 -22.07 -9.22
N PRO A 198 -3.99 -21.99 -9.89
CA PRO A 198 -3.11 -20.82 -9.80
C PRO A 198 -3.75 -19.52 -10.26
N ALA A 199 -4.51 -19.53 -11.36
CA ALA A 199 -5.22 -18.35 -11.86
C ALA A 199 -6.22 -17.81 -10.82
N PHE A 200 -6.98 -18.71 -10.20
CA PHE A 200 -7.91 -18.35 -9.14
C PHE A 200 -7.18 -17.72 -7.93
N ASN A 201 -6.11 -18.34 -7.44
CA ASN A 201 -5.35 -17.84 -6.30
C ASN A 201 -4.74 -16.46 -6.59
N ILE A 202 -4.21 -16.23 -7.79
CA ILE A 202 -3.70 -14.92 -8.22
C ILE A 202 -4.84 -13.89 -8.22
N GLY A 203 -6.02 -14.23 -8.74
CA GLY A 203 -7.19 -13.36 -8.76
C GLY A 203 -7.63 -12.95 -7.35
N VAL A 204 -7.68 -13.90 -6.42
CA VAL A 204 -8.04 -13.64 -5.01
C VAL A 204 -7.03 -12.72 -4.34
N VAL A 205 -5.73 -12.94 -4.55
CA VAL A 205 -4.68 -12.07 -4.00
C VAL A 205 -4.81 -10.63 -4.54
N TRP A 206 -5.01 -10.47 -5.85
CA TRP A 206 -5.19 -9.14 -6.45
C TRP A 206 -6.43 -8.42 -5.91
N ILE A 207 -7.54 -9.11 -5.77
CA ILE A 207 -8.76 -8.54 -5.19
C ILE A 207 -8.51 -8.18 -3.73
N GLY A 208 -7.87 -9.03 -2.95
CA GLY A 208 -7.51 -8.75 -1.56
C GLY A 208 -6.62 -7.52 -1.41
N VAL A 209 -5.66 -7.30 -2.31
CA VAL A 209 -4.77 -6.11 -2.30
C VAL A 209 -5.53 -4.83 -2.65
N ILE A 210 -6.54 -4.92 -3.51
CA ILE A 210 -7.30 -3.74 -3.97
C ILE A 210 -8.39 -3.33 -2.96
N PHE A 211 -8.99 -4.29 -2.24
CA PHE A 211 -10.19 -4.06 -1.43
C PHE A 211 -10.00 -4.17 0.08
N ILE A 212 -8.85 -4.60 0.57
CA ILE A 212 -8.47 -4.58 1.99
C ILE A 212 -7.38 -3.56 2.24
#